data_0520f9c7523f08e988ee4da941263bab
#
_entry.id   0520f9c7523f08e988ee4da941263bab
#
_cell.length_a   1.000
_cell.length_b   1.000
_cell.length_c   1.000
_cell.angle_alpha   90.00
_cell.angle_beta   90.00
_cell.angle_gamma   90.00
#
_symmetry.space_group_name_H-M   'P 1'
#
loop_
_entity.id
_entity.type
_entity.pdbx_description
1 polymer ?
#
loop_
_entity_poly.entity_id
_entity_poly.type
_entity_poly.pdbx_seq_one_letter_code
_entity_poly.pdbx_strand_id
1 'polypeptide(L)'
;MCESPLEGSVRKGGNRVRITAQLIEAETGAHLWADRFDGSLEDVFDLQDKVAINVAGVIEPALQAAEVRRSIARPTHDVTAYDLYLRALATYYPITKDRLLEAGELLHQAIAIDRYCGPALSLAAMCQMRLFREGWDEEPETAGKGVDLARQALQVAGDDPGILANAAFVLANFGEDIGAMMALVDRASRLPRASPAAGS
;
A
#
# COMPACT_ATOMS: atom_id res chain seq x y z
N MET A 1 -5.01 2.61 -17.64
CA MET A 1 -3.80 2.89 -16.84
C MET A 1 -3.67 4.39 -16.75
N CYS A 2 -3.82 5.00 -15.59
CA CYS A 2 -3.61 6.43 -15.45
C CYS A 2 -2.15 6.67 -15.10
N GLU A 3 -1.47 7.34 -16.00
CA GLU A 3 -0.08 7.73 -15.80
C GLU A 3 -0.06 9.00 -14.94
N SER A 4 0.63 8.94 -13.80
CA SER A 4 0.95 10.14 -13.02
C SER A 4 2.42 10.44 -13.30
N PRO A 5 2.73 11.44 -14.14
CA PRO A 5 4.10 11.76 -14.48
C PRO A 5 4.86 12.33 -13.28
N LEU A 6 6.10 11.86 -13.10
CA LEU A 6 7.08 12.48 -12.22
C LEU A 6 7.88 13.47 -13.05
N GLU A 7 7.77 14.75 -12.74
CA GLU A 7 8.53 15.80 -13.37
C GLU A 7 9.63 16.31 -12.43
N GLY A 8 10.74 16.72 -13.01
CA GLY A 8 11.84 17.27 -12.23
C GLY A 8 12.66 18.29 -12.99
N SER A 9 13.36 19.14 -12.27
CA SER A 9 14.35 20.07 -12.84
C SER A 9 15.61 20.10 -11.98
N VAL A 10 16.75 20.26 -12.66
CA VAL A 10 18.05 20.40 -12.02
C VAL A 10 18.62 21.77 -12.37
N ARG A 11 19.01 22.54 -11.36
CA ARG A 11 19.71 23.82 -11.53
C ARG A 11 21.07 23.77 -10.84
N LYS A 12 22.10 24.21 -11.55
CA LYS A 12 23.46 24.33 -11.04
C LYS A 12 23.86 25.81 -10.94
N GLY A 13 24.46 26.18 -9.82
CA GLY A 13 25.03 27.51 -9.58
C GLY A 13 26.34 27.39 -8.79
N GLY A 14 27.48 27.53 -9.49
CA GLY A 14 28.80 27.29 -8.90
C GLY A 14 28.93 25.84 -8.43
N ASN A 15 29.24 25.66 -7.12
CA ASN A 15 29.35 24.34 -6.49
C ASN A 15 28.02 23.81 -5.90
N ARG A 16 26.91 24.54 -6.11
CA ARG A 16 25.60 24.16 -5.57
C ARG A 16 24.70 23.59 -6.66
N VAL A 17 23.98 22.53 -6.29
CA VAL A 17 22.96 21.88 -7.13
C VAL A 17 21.63 21.97 -6.39
N ARG A 18 20.59 22.31 -7.14
CA ARG A 18 19.20 22.26 -6.71
C ARG A 18 18.41 21.34 -7.61
N ILE A 19 17.73 20.38 -7.02
CA ILE A 19 16.82 19.46 -7.69
C ILE A 19 15.41 19.77 -7.18
N THR A 20 14.45 19.95 -8.09
CA THR A 20 13.03 19.97 -7.75
C THR A 20 12.37 18.78 -8.39
N ALA A 21 11.49 18.10 -7.66
CA ALA A 21 10.70 16.97 -8.15
C ALA A 21 9.24 17.19 -7.79
N GLN A 22 8.34 16.80 -8.69
CA GLN A 22 6.90 16.89 -8.47
C GLN A 22 6.19 15.70 -9.14
N LEU A 23 5.16 15.18 -8.46
CA LEU A 23 4.26 14.17 -8.97
C LEU A 23 2.94 14.84 -9.33
N ILE A 24 2.48 14.66 -10.57
CA ILE A 24 1.28 15.30 -11.10
C ILE A 24 0.25 14.23 -11.43
N GLU A 25 -1.00 14.43 -11.07
CA GLU A 25 -2.11 13.59 -11.50
C GLU A 25 -2.47 13.94 -12.96
N ALA A 26 -2.31 12.99 -13.89
CA ALA A 26 -2.44 13.27 -15.32
C ALA A 26 -3.86 13.71 -15.74
N GLU A 27 -4.90 13.25 -15.02
CA GLU A 27 -6.30 13.57 -15.36
C GLU A 27 -6.70 14.99 -14.96
N THR A 28 -6.23 15.44 -13.81
CA THR A 28 -6.67 16.73 -13.21
C THR A 28 -5.61 17.82 -13.31
N GLY A 29 -4.35 17.44 -13.57
CA GLY A 29 -3.19 18.33 -13.48
C GLY A 29 -2.84 18.72 -12.03
N ALA A 30 -3.45 18.08 -11.03
CA ALA A 30 -3.18 18.39 -9.64
C ALA A 30 -1.79 17.90 -9.21
N HIS A 31 -1.07 18.72 -8.45
CA HIS A 31 0.19 18.30 -7.84
C HIS A 31 -0.10 17.40 -6.65
N LEU A 32 0.20 16.10 -6.78
CA LEU A 32 0.07 15.12 -5.70
C LEU A 32 1.19 15.29 -4.67
N TRP A 33 2.37 15.69 -5.13
CA TRP A 33 3.54 15.97 -4.30
C TRP A 33 4.53 16.86 -5.04
N ALA A 34 5.24 17.69 -4.29
CA ALA A 34 6.37 18.48 -4.79
C ALA A 34 7.38 18.72 -3.67
N ASP A 35 8.68 18.57 -3.97
CA ASP A 35 9.75 18.84 -3.01
C ASP A 35 11.00 19.38 -3.72
N ARG A 36 11.90 19.92 -2.91
CA ARG A 36 13.14 20.56 -3.35
C ARG A 36 14.32 20.09 -2.53
N PHE A 37 15.35 19.64 -3.23
CA PHE A 37 16.61 19.14 -2.66
C PHE A 37 17.75 20.07 -3.03
N ASP A 38 18.47 20.60 -2.05
CA ASP A 38 19.65 21.43 -2.22
C ASP A 38 20.89 20.66 -1.73
N GLY A 39 21.98 20.68 -2.51
CA GLY A 39 23.22 20.01 -2.17
C GLY A 39 24.45 20.62 -2.83
N SER A 40 25.64 20.06 -2.54
CA SER A 40 26.91 20.38 -3.17
C SER A 40 27.19 19.42 -4.33
N LEU A 41 27.95 19.89 -5.32
CA LEU A 41 28.47 18.99 -6.38
C LEU A 41 29.49 17.98 -5.85
N GLU A 42 30.15 18.26 -4.72
CA GLU A 42 31.07 17.34 -4.08
C GLU A 42 30.32 16.14 -3.48
N ASP A 43 29.08 16.35 -3.02
CA ASP A 43 28.22 15.36 -2.40
C ASP A 43 27.06 14.93 -3.34
N VAL A 44 27.27 14.95 -4.65
CA VAL A 44 26.21 14.72 -5.64
C VAL A 44 25.60 13.33 -5.50
N PHE A 45 26.35 12.32 -5.13
CA PHE A 45 25.86 10.95 -4.92
C PHE A 45 24.98 10.88 -3.67
N ASP A 46 25.38 11.52 -2.55
CA ASP A 46 24.57 11.61 -1.35
C ASP A 46 23.26 12.38 -1.62
N LEU A 47 23.32 13.41 -2.46
CA LEU A 47 22.13 14.13 -2.88
C LEU A 47 21.22 13.26 -3.74
N GLN A 48 21.78 12.47 -4.64
CA GLN A 48 21.03 11.53 -5.48
C GLN A 48 20.33 10.47 -4.64
N ASP A 49 21.01 9.88 -3.67
CA ASP A 49 20.44 8.90 -2.75
C ASP A 49 19.31 9.49 -1.90
N LYS A 50 19.50 10.70 -1.37
CA LYS A 50 18.44 11.42 -0.64
C LYS A 50 17.20 11.66 -1.51
N VAL A 51 17.39 12.11 -2.74
CA VAL A 51 16.27 12.31 -3.69
C VAL A 51 15.56 10.99 -3.95
N ALA A 52 16.31 9.93 -4.26
CA ALA A 52 15.74 8.62 -4.56
C ALA A 52 14.91 8.06 -3.38
N ILE A 53 15.44 8.11 -2.17
CA ILE A 53 14.76 7.62 -0.96
C ILE A 53 13.48 8.44 -0.68
N ASN A 54 13.56 9.78 -0.74
CA ASN A 54 12.42 10.64 -0.48
C ASN A 54 11.33 10.47 -1.54
N VAL A 55 11.72 10.46 -2.82
CA VAL A 55 10.79 10.27 -3.94
C VAL A 55 10.09 8.91 -3.82
N ALA A 56 10.84 7.82 -3.59
CA ALA A 56 10.26 6.49 -3.41
C ALA A 56 9.30 6.41 -2.20
N GLY A 57 9.64 7.07 -1.09
CA GLY A 57 8.83 7.06 0.13
C GLY A 57 7.50 7.83 0.02
N VAL A 58 7.38 8.76 -0.93
CA VAL A 58 6.21 9.63 -1.06
C VAL A 58 5.34 9.27 -2.27
N ILE A 59 5.93 8.76 -3.34
CA ILE A 59 5.18 8.42 -4.57
C ILE A 59 4.12 7.37 -4.29
N GLU A 60 4.46 6.28 -3.61
CA GLU A 60 3.54 5.17 -3.38
C GLU A 60 2.30 5.59 -2.56
N PRO A 61 2.41 6.29 -1.40
CA PRO A 61 1.24 6.77 -0.67
C PRO A 61 0.41 7.79 -1.45
N ALA A 62 1.06 8.66 -2.25
CA ALA A 62 0.36 9.67 -3.04
C ALA A 62 -0.44 9.05 -4.19
N LEU A 63 0.13 8.07 -4.88
CA LEU A 63 -0.56 7.30 -5.92
C LEU A 63 -1.72 6.49 -5.34
N GLN A 64 -1.50 5.80 -4.22
CA GLN A 64 -2.55 5.05 -3.55
C GLN A 64 -3.72 5.95 -3.13
N ALA A 65 -3.45 7.13 -2.58
CA ALA A 65 -4.49 8.09 -2.23
C ALA A 65 -5.27 8.59 -3.46
N ALA A 66 -4.60 8.80 -4.59
CA ALA A 66 -5.23 9.18 -5.84
C ALA A 66 -6.12 8.05 -6.39
N GLU A 67 -5.65 6.81 -6.35
CA GLU A 67 -6.43 5.63 -6.77
C GLU A 67 -7.66 5.40 -5.88
N VAL A 68 -7.54 5.59 -4.57
CA VAL A 68 -8.67 5.53 -3.63
C VAL A 68 -9.73 6.57 -4.01
N ARG A 69 -9.34 7.84 -4.22
CA ARG A 69 -10.29 8.90 -4.62
C ARG A 69 -11.01 8.55 -5.93
N ARG A 70 -10.28 8.04 -6.90
CA ARG A 70 -10.81 7.63 -8.20
C ARG A 70 -11.77 6.45 -8.08
N SER A 71 -11.43 5.46 -7.28
CA SER A 71 -12.29 4.29 -7.03
C SER A 71 -13.62 4.69 -6.38
N ILE A 72 -13.60 5.61 -5.40
CA ILE A 72 -14.81 6.11 -4.75
C ILE A 72 -15.71 6.86 -5.76
N ALA A 73 -15.13 7.55 -6.73
CA ALA A 73 -15.88 8.29 -7.76
C ALA A 73 -16.49 7.40 -8.85
N ARG A 74 -16.08 6.12 -8.98
CA ARG A 74 -16.62 5.21 -10.00
C ARG A 74 -18.08 4.82 -9.73
N PRO A 75 -18.92 4.71 -10.78
CA PRO A 75 -20.27 4.16 -10.65
C PRO A 75 -20.25 2.72 -10.17
N THR A 76 -21.23 2.34 -9.33
CA THR A 76 -21.30 1.02 -8.69
C THR A 76 -21.48 -0.16 -9.65
N HIS A 77 -21.91 0.05 -10.88
CA HIS A 77 -22.12 -1.01 -11.87
C HIS A 77 -20.85 -1.42 -12.63
N ASP A 78 -19.73 -0.69 -12.44
CA ASP A 78 -18.45 -0.94 -13.11
C ASP A 78 -17.31 -1.11 -12.09
N VAL A 79 -17.59 -1.77 -10.97
CA VAL A 79 -16.64 -1.91 -9.86
C VAL A 79 -15.87 -3.23 -9.99
N THR A 80 -14.55 -3.14 -9.98
CA THR A 80 -13.64 -4.29 -9.94
C THR A 80 -13.32 -4.73 -8.50
N ALA A 81 -12.73 -5.91 -8.34
CA ALA A 81 -12.23 -6.37 -7.03
C ALA A 81 -11.24 -5.36 -6.41
N TYR A 82 -10.38 -4.78 -7.23
CA TYR A 82 -9.41 -3.78 -6.79
C TYR A 82 -10.07 -2.46 -6.36
N ASP A 83 -11.14 -2.01 -7.05
CA ASP A 83 -11.89 -0.83 -6.62
C ASP A 83 -12.56 -1.03 -5.25
N LEU A 84 -13.11 -2.22 -4.99
CA LEU A 84 -13.67 -2.56 -3.68
C LEU A 84 -12.61 -2.60 -2.59
N TYR A 85 -11.42 -3.15 -2.88
CA TYR A 85 -10.28 -3.09 -1.97
C TYR A 85 -9.90 -1.64 -1.63
N LEU A 86 -9.80 -0.76 -2.63
CA LEU A 86 -9.43 0.65 -2.40
C LEU A 86 -10.48 1.38 -1.56
N ARG A 87 -11.77 1.11 -1.77
CA ARG A 87 -12.85 1.64 -0.91
C ARG A 87 -12.75 1.12 0.51
N ALA A 88 -12.51 -0.18 0.69
CA ALA A 88 -12.29 -0.77 2.00
C ALA A 88 -11.08 -0.16 2.71
N LEU A 89 -9.98 0.09 2.00
CA LEU A 89 -8.80 0.73 2.53
C LEU A 89 -9.09 2.15 3.03
N ALA A 90 -9.90 2.93 2.30
CA ALA A 90 -10.35 4.25 2.73
C ALA A 90 -11.29 4.19 3.96
N THR A 91 -12.04 3.11 4.08
CA THR A 91 -12.95 2.87 5.21
C THR A 91 -12.21 2.36 6.44
N TYR A 92 -11.10 1.66 6.28
CA TYR A 92 -10.35 1.04 7.38
C TYR A 92 -9.87 2.03 8.46
N TYR A 93 -9.53 3.27 8.11
CA TYR A 93 -9.12 4.31 9.05
C TYR A 93 -10.15 5.44 9.17
N PRO A 94 -10.39 6.01 10.38
CA PRO A 94 -9.89 5.56 11.70
C PRO A 94 -10.50 4.22 12.12
N ILE A 95 -9.75 3.46 12.96
CA ILE A 95 -10.16 2.13 13.40
C ILE A 95 -11.32 2.25 14.40
N THR A 96 -12.52 1.85 13.96
CA THR A 96 -13.72 1.69 14.79
C THR A 96 -14.43 0.41 14.39
N LYS A 97 -15.25 -0.15 15.29
CA LYS A 97 -15.99 -1.39 15.02
C LYS A 97 -16.80 -1.31 13.73
N ASP A 98 -17.61 -0.27 13.59
CA ASP A 98 -18.51 -0.12 12.44
C ASP A 98 -17.74 -0.01 11.12
N ARG A 99 -16.63 0.74 11.11
CA ARG A 99 -15.79 0.90 9.91
C ARG A 99 -15.08 -0.39 9.54
N LEU A 100 -14.62 -1.17 10.52
CA LEU A 100 -14.01 -2.47 10.24
C LEU A 100 -15.03 -3.47 9.67
N LEU A 101 -16.26 -3.45 10.17
CA LEU A 101 -17.33 -4.28 9.62
C LEU A 101 -17.68 -3.86 8.19
N GLU A 102 -17.82 -2.55 7.92
CA GLU A 102 -18.07 -2.01 6.58
C GLU A 102 -16.92 -2.35 5.62
N ALA A 103 -15.67 -2.16 6.05
CA ALA A 103 -14.51 -2.55 5.24
C ALA A 103 -14.50 -4.06 4.97
N GLY A 104 -14.85 -4.89 5.97
CA GLY A 104 -14.97 -6.33 5.83
C GLY A 104 -15.97 -6.75 4.74
N GLU A 105 -17.14 -6.12 4.70
CA GLU A 105 -18.15 -6.37 3.67
C GLU A 105 -17.65 -6.04 2.25
N LEU A 106 -16.97 -4.89 2.09
CA LEU A 106 -16.36 -4.51 0.81
C LEU A 106 -15.29 -5.51 0.37
N LEU A 107 -14.49 -6.00 1.32
CA LEU A 107 -13.44 -6.98 1.05
C LEU A 107 -14.01 -8.37 0.72
N HIS A 108 -15.08 -8.79 1.38
CA HIS A 108 -15.81 -10.01 1.00
C HIS A 108 -16.32 -9.93 -0.43
N GLN A 109 -16.89 -8.81 -0.84
CA GLN A 109 -17.33 -8.60 -2.22
C GLN A 109 -16.15 -8.62 -3.20
N ALA A 110 -15.02 -7.99 -2.84
CA ALA A 110 -13.81 -8.02 -3.65
C ALA A 110 -13.30 -9.45 -3.87
N ILE A 111 -13.21 -10.25 -2.81
CA ILE A 111 -12.76 -11.65 -2.84
C ILE A 111 -13.75 -12.54 -3.61
N ALA A 112 -15.06 -12.23 -3.56
CA ALA A 112 -16.07 -12.93 -4.35
C ALA A 112 -15.92 -12.68 -5.86
N ILE A 113 -15.49 -11.48 -6.27
CA ILE A 113 -15.19 -11.15 -7.67
C ILE A 113 -13.85 -11.77 -8.10
N ASP A 114 -12.82 -11.63 -7.29
CA ASP A 114 -11.49 -12.19 -7.53
C ASP A 114 -10.91 -12.80 -6.26
N ARG A 115 -10.99 -14.12 -6.17
CA ARG A 115 -10.46 -14.92 -5.04
C ARG A 115 -8.95 -14.84 -4.87
N TYR A 116 -8.22 -14.33 -5.86
CA TYR A 116 -6.77 -14.17 -5.86
C TYR A 116 -6.34 -12.71 -5.67
N CYS A 117 -7.27 -11.81 -5.35
CA CYS A 117 -6.95 -10.42 -5.04
C CYS A 117 -6.15 -10.34 -3.72
N GLY A 118 -4.83 -10.43 -3.80
CA GLY A 118 -3.92 -10.43 -2.65
C GLY A 118 -4.09 -9.23 -1.71
N PRO A 119 -4.19 -7.98 -2.23
CA PRO A 119 -4.47 -6.81 -1.39
C PRO A 119 -5.77 -6.93 -0.59
N ALA A 120 -6.86 -7.45 -1.20
CA ALA A 120 -8.13 -7.64 -0.51
C ALA A 120 -8.05 -8.72 0.57
N LEU A 121 -7.40 -9.85 0.26
CA LEU A 121 -7.18 -10.94 1.23
C LEU A 121 -6.37 -10.47 2.44
N SER A 122 -5.27 -9.73 2.22
CA SER A 122 -4.39 -9.27 3.31
C SER A 122 -5.10 -8.23 4.20
N LEU A 123 -5.87 -7.31 3.62
CA LEU A 123 -6.61 -6.31 4.39
C LEU A 123 -7.81 -6.93 5.13
N ALA A 124 -8.48 -7.94 4.55
CA ALA A 124 -9.53 -8.70 5.23
C ALA A 124 -8.99 -9.45 6.45
N ALA A 125 -7.81 -10.06 6.34
CA ALA A 125 -7.13 -10.68 7.47
C ALA A 125 -6.84 -9.66 8.58
N MET A 126 -6.39 -8.46 8.23
CA MET A 126 -6.16 -7.35 9.17
C MET A 126 -7.47 -6.91 9.86
N CYS A 127 -8.59 -6.85 9.15
CA CYS A 127 -9.89 -6.54 9.73
C CYS A 127 -10.30 -7.57 10.80
N GLN A 128 -10.19 -8.87 10.48
CA GLN A 128 -10.52 -9.95 11.41
C GLN A 128 -9.63 -9.90 12.66
N MET A 129 -8.32 -9.73 12.48
CA MET A 129 -7.38 -9.61 13.58
C MET A 129 -7.70 -8.41 14.49
N ARG A 130 -8.08 -7.27 13.91
CA ARG A 130 -8.48 -6.09 14.69
C ARG A 130 -9.76 -6.30 15.46
N LEU A 131 -10.81 -6.85 14.83
CA LEU A 131 -12.08 -7.16 15.49
C LEU A 131 -11.85 -8.04 16.73
N PHE A 132 -11.01 -9.08 16.57
CA PHE A 132 -10.66 -9.99 17.67
C PHE A 132 -9.85 -9.28 18.78
N ARG A 133 -8.79 -8.55 18.41
CA ARG A 133 -7.91 -7.89 19.39
C ARG A 133 -8.57 -6.79 20.20
N GLU A 134 -9.47 -6.04 19.59
CA GLU A 134 -10.21 -4.96 20.27
C GLU A 134 -11.38 -5.51 21.10
N GLY A 135 -11.59 -6.84 21.14
CA GLY A 135 -12.70 -7.46 21.86
C GLY A 135 -14.07 -7.15 21.26
N TRP A 136 -14.12 -6.80 19.98
CA TRP A 136 -15.37 -6.49 19.29
C TRP A 136 -16.03 -7.73 18.67
N ASP A 137 -15.24 -8.77 18.46
CA ASP A 137 -15.67 -10.11 18.06
C ASP A 137 -14.67 -11.13 18.63
N GLU A 138 -15.06 -11.77 19.71
CA GLU A 138 -14.21 -12.72 20.46
C GLU A 138 -14.46 -14.17 20.05
N GLU A 139 -15.27 -14.41 19.02
CA GLU A 139 -15.54 -15.76 18.53
C GLU A 139 -14.24 -16.41 18.02
N PRO A 140 -13.92 -17.65 18.44
CA PRO A 140 -12.73 -18.35 17.98
C PRO A 140 -12.66 -18.49 16.45
N GLU A 141 -13.82 -18.52 15.79
CA GLU A 141 -13.94 -18.56 14.34
C GLU A 141 -13.39 -17.29 13.66
N THR A 142 -13.49 -16.14 14.31
CA THR A 142 -12.98 -14.87 13.79
C THR A 142 -11.46 -14.89 13.74
N ALA A 143 -10.81 -15.40 14.77
CA ALA A 143 -9.37 -15.63 14.77
C ALA A 143 -8.95 -16.61 13.66
N GLY A 144 -9.65 -17.75 13.53
CA GLY A 144 -9.42 -18.74 12.49
C GLY A 144 -9.56 -18.15 11.08
N LYS A 145 -10.62 -17.39 10.81
CA LYS A 145 -10.82 -16.68 9.54
C LYS A 145 -9.67 -15.73 9.22
N GLY A 146 -9.19 -14.98 10.22
CA GLY A 146 -8.05 -14.07 10.07
C GLY A 146 -6.78 -14.81 9.65
N VAL A 147 -6.48 -15.95 10.29
CA VAL A 147 -5.33 -16.80 9.95
C VAL A 147 -5.45 -17.38 8.53
N ASP A 148 -6.63 -17.90 8.18
CA ASP A 148 -6.86 -18.50 6.86
C ASP A 148 -6.73 -17.47 5.73
N LEU A 149 -7.28 -16.28 5.92
CA LEU A 149 -7.15 -15.18 4.96
C LEU A 149 -5.68 -14.74 4.81
N ALA A 150 -4.93 -14.64 5.91
CA ALA A 150 -3.51 -14.30 5.86
C ALA A 150 -2.69 -15.37 5.11
N ARG A 151 -2.97 -16.66 5.33
CA ARG A 151 -2.33 -17.75 4.59
C ARG A 151 -2.67 -17.73 3.10
N GLN A 152 -3.94 -17.46 2.75
CA GLN A 152 -4.35 -17.29 1.35
C GLN A 152 -3.65 -16.09 0.71
N ALA A 153 -3.55 -14.95 1.42
CA ALA A 153 -2.81 -13.80 0.95
C ALA A 153 -1.35 -14.12 0.64
N LEU A 154 -0.67 -14.89 1.50
CA LEU A 154 0.71 -15.34 1.25
C LEU A 154 0.87 -16.22 0.01
N GLN A 155 -0.13 -17.04 -0.32
CA GLN A 155 -0.08 -17.90 -1.52
C GLN A 155 -0.09 -17.10 -2.81
N VAL A 156 -0.68 -15.91 -2.81
CA VAL A 156 -0.83 -15.05 -3.98
C VAL A 156 0.04 -13.79 -3.93
N ALA A 157 0.74 -13.56 -2.82
CA ALA A 157 1.50 -12.34 -2.57
C ALA A 157 2.65 -12.12 -3.58
N GLY A 158 3.23 -13.21 -4.13
CA GLY A 158 4.49 -13.10 -4.86
C GLY A 158 5.54 -12.42 -3.98
N ASP A 159 6.04 -11.28 -4.46
CA ASP A 159 7.01 -10.44 -3.75
C ASP A 159 6.41 -9.07 -3.36
N ASP A 160 5.08 -8.95 -3.21
CA ASP A 160 4.45 -7.72 -2.73
C ASP A 160 4.75 -7.50 -1.24
N PRO A 161 5.53 -6.45 -0.89
CA PRO A 161 5.97 -6.25 0.49
C PRO A 161 4.81 -5.89 1.43
N GLY A 162 3.76 -5.23 0.93
CA GLY A 162 2.59 -4.85 1.73
C GLY A 162 1.77 -6.09 2.12
N ILE A 163 1.52 -7.00 1.18
CA ILE A 163 0.81 -8.25 1.44
C ILE A 163 1.60 -9.12 2.40
N LEU A 164 2.92 -9.28 2.15
CA LEU A 164 3.81 -10.07 3.01
C LEU A 164 3.85 -9.54 4.45
N ALA A 165 3.99 -8.22 4.61
CA ALA A 165 4.04 -7.58 5.93
C ALA A 165 2.72 -7.71 6.69
N ASN A 166 1.57 -7.45 6.03
CA ASN A 166 0.25 -7.58 6.63
C ASN A 166 -0.04 -9.01 7.07
N ALA A 167 0.23 -9.99 6.20
CA ALA A 167 0.00 -11.39 6.51
C ALA A 167 0.90 -11.87 7.66
N ALA A 168 2.20 -11.53 7.65
CA ALA A 168 3.12 -11.84 8.73
C ALA A 168 2.65 -11.22 10.07
N PHE A 169 2.19 -9.96 10.04
CA PHE A 169 1.67 -9.29 11.23
C PHE A 169 0.43 -9.98 11.81
N VAL A 170 -0.52 -10.39 10.95
CA VAL A 170 -1.72 -11.11 11.38
C VAL A 170 -1.35 -12.45 12.00
N LEU A 171 -0.54 -13.25 11.33
CA LEU A 171 -0.14 -14.58 11.79
C LEU A 171 0.63 -14.52 13.13
N ALA A 172 1.55 -13.56 13.28
CA ALA A 172 2.28 -13.34 14.53
C ALA A 172 1.34 -12.97 15.70
N ASN A 173 0.26 -12.20 15.44
CA ASN A 173 -0.73 -11.87 16.46
C ASN A 173 -1.57 -13.05 16.94
N PHE A 174 -1.72 -14.09 16.11
CA PHE A 174 -2.43 -15.31 16.48
C PHE A 174 -1.51 -16.46 16.94
N GLY A 175 -0.23 -16.17 17.24
CA GLY A 175 0.70 -17.10 17.85
C GLY A 175 1.31 -18.11 16.89
N GLU A 176 1.29 -17.84 15.58
CA GLU A 176 2.02 -18.63 14.58
C GLU A 176 3.55 -18.46 14.76
N ASP A 177 4.35 -19.31 14.12
CA ASP A 177 5.81 -19.32 14.26
C ASP A 177 6.44 -17.94 13.95
N ILE A 178 6.91 -17.27 15.01
CA ILE A 178 7.52 -15.95 14.91
C ILE A 178 8.78 -15.97 14.02
N GLY A 179 9.53 -17.07 14.01
CA GLY A 179 10.72 -17.22 13.15
C GLY A 179 10.36 -17.19 11.67
N ALA A 180 9.33 -17.93 11.27
CA ALA A 180 8.81 -17.92 9.91
C ALA A 180 8.25 -16.52 9.54
N MET A 181 7.55 -15.85 10.46
CA MET A 181 7.02 -14.50 10.23
C MET A 181 8.13 -13.46 10.08
N MET A 182 9.19 -13.53 10.88
CA MET A 182 10.37 -12.66 10.74
C MET A 182 11.06 -12.85 9.39
N ALA A 183 11.16 -14.07 8.89
CA ALA A 183 11.71 -14.33 7.55
C ALA A 183 10.86 -13.68 6.43
N LEU A 184 9.53 -13.65 6.57
CA LEU A 184 8.64 -12.96 5.63
C LEU A 184 8.82 -11.43 5.69
N VAL A 185 8.93 -10.85 6.87
CA VAL A 185 9.20 -9.41 7.05
C VAL A 185 10.56 -9.03 6.48
N ASP A 186 11.59 -9.84 6.72
CA ASP A 186 12.92 -9.64 6.15
C ASP A 186 12.91 -9.71 4.62
N ARG A 187 12.15 -10.65 4.06
CA ARG A 187 11.95 -10.73 2.61
C ARG A 187 11.27 -9.48 2.08
N ALA A 188 10.17 -9.05 2.69
CA ALA A 188 9.45 -7.83 2.32
C ALA A 188 10.36 -6.58 2.36
N SER A 189 11.25 -6.49 3.36
CA SER A 189 12.16 -5.36 3.56
C SER A 189 13.29 -5.30 2.53
N ARG A 190 13.69 -6.45 1.96
CA ARG A 190 14.79 -6.56 0.97
C ARG A 190 14.31 -6.36 -0.46
N LEU A 191 13.00 -6.46 -0.70
CA LEU A 191 12.45 -6.27 -2.03
C LEU A 191 12.51 -4.78 -2.38
N PRO A 192 13.03 -4.44 -3.58
CA PRO A 192 12.89 -3.08 -4.08
C PRO A 192 11.39 -2.79 -4.15
N ARG A 193 10.95 -1.69 -3.53
CA ARG A 193 9.59 -1.20 -3.73
C ARG A 193 9.38 -1.11 -5.22
N ALA A 194 8.33 -1.77 -5.73
CA ALA A 194 8.10 -1.90 -7.15
C ALA A 194 8.11 -0.51 -7.79
N SER A 195 9.13 -0.23 -8.58
CA SER A 195 9.04 0.85 -9.56
C SER A 195 7.93 0.46 -10.52
N PRO A 196 6.96 1.33 -10.81
CA PRO A 196 5.99 1.07 -11.87
C PRO A 196 6.79 0.76 -13.13
N ALA A 197 6.56 -0.42 -13.68
CA ALA A 197 7.23 -0.90 -14.87
C ALA A 197 7.16 0.19 -15.94
N ALA A 198 8.32 0.65 -16.41
CA ALA A 198 8.42 1.42 -17.62
C ALA A 198 7.88 0.53 -18.75
N GLY A 199 6.61 0.75 -19.11
CA GLY A 199 5.99 0.13 -20.26
C GLY A 199 6.66 0.65 -21.50
N SER A 200 7.27 -0.24 -22.26
CA SER A 200 7.68 -0.04 -23.66
C SER A 200 6.49 0.10 -24.57
#